data_1c5d57bc042915d28629a53d57c86415
#
_entry.id   1c5d57bc042915d28629a53d57c86415
#
_cell.length_a   1.000
_cell.length_b   1.000
_cell.length_c   1.000
_cell.angle_alpha   90.00
_cell.angle_beta   90.00
_cell.angle_gamma   90.00
#
_symmetry.space_group_name_H-M   'P 1'
#
loop_
_entity.id
_entity.type
_entity.pdbx_description
1 polymer ?
#
loop_
_entity_poly.entity_id
_entity_poly.type
_entity_poly.pdbx_seq_one_letter_code
_entity_poly.pdbx_strand_id
1 'polypeptide(L)'
;MKKLISALMVVVAFTTSTYAQTDAKAKAILAEVSKKYKSYNVVKTDFTFTLDNPKAKVKETQQGTLYVKANSNKYKVAMTNQELFSDGKSQWTYLKKDKEVQVSNVDNSGDAINPAKIFTVYEKGFKYVYTGEEKAGAKTYQMIDLTPVDAKKAIFKVRLSIDKAAKQIANVVLFDKNGNKYTYNVKTFSPNVNVPETTFAFDAKKYPGVEVVDLR
;
A
#
# COMPACT_ATOMS: atom_id res chain seq x y z
N MET A 1 -40.55 46.32 40.31
CA MET A 1 -40.71 44.97 39.74
C MET A 1 -39.88 44.90 38.48
N LYS A 2 -38.61 44.75 38.66
CA LYS A 2 -37.55 44.67 37.62
C LYS A 2 -36.53 43.68 38.09
N LYS A 3 -35.93 42.91 37.18
CA LYS A 3 -34.78 41.97 37.33
C LYS A 3 -35.17 40.51 37.46
N LEU A 4 -35.15 39.85 36.29
CA LEU A 4 -34.81 38.44 36.13
C LEU A 4 -34.76 38.11 34.62
N ILE A 5 -33.73 38.59 33.93
CA ILE A 5 -33.31 38.08 32.62
C ILE A 5 -31.80 38.31 32.54
N SER A 6 -31.01 37.28 32.87
CA SER A 6 -29.61 37.23 32.47
C SER A 6 -28.99 35.97 33.08
N ALA A 7 -29.15 34.82 32.46
CA ALA A 7 -28.25 33.65 32.63
C ALA A 7 -28.66 32.54 31.68
N LEU A 8 -28.44 32.74 30.38
CA LEU A 8 -28.46 31.59 29.47
C LEU A 8 -27.67 31.93 28.21
N MET A 9 -26.35 31.95 28.33
CA MET A 9 -25.47 32.02 27.18
C MET A 9 -24.06 31.64 27.60
N VAL A 10 -23.76 30.39 27.65
CA VAL A 10 -22.40 29.80 27.44
C VAL A 10 -22.52 28.28 27.54
N VAL A 11 -22.87 27.61 26.49
CA VAL A 11 -22.43 26.22 26.22
C VAL A 11 -22.68 25.89 24.73
N VAL A 12 -21.90 26.43 23.84
CA VAL A 12 -21.74 25.85 22.50
C VAL A 12 -20.35 26.22 22.00
N ALA A 13 -19.36 25.48 22.33
CA ALA A 13 -18.07 25.49 21.62
C ALA A 13 -17.13 24.42 22.17
N PHE A 14 -17.31 23.15 21.87
CA PHE A 14 -16.23 22.16 22.02
C PHE A 14 -16.60 20.81 21.39
N THR A 15 -16.86 20.76 20.08
CA THR A 15 -17.06 19.46 19.40
C THR A 15 -16.32 19.32 18.06
N THR A 16 -15.52 20.30 17.64
CA THR A 16 -14.85 20.25 16.32
C THR A 16 -13.39 19.80 16.35
N SER A 17 -12.82 19.57 17.54
CA SER A 17 -11.36 19.32 17.66
C SER A 17 -10.92 17.88 17.36
N THR A 18 -11.82 16.92 17.42
CA THR A 18 -11.44 15.48 17.35
C THR A 18 -11.02 15.03 15.96
N TYR A 19 -11.69 15.49 14.92
CA TYR A 19 -11.36 15.09 13.55
C TYR A 19 -10.05 15.71 13.04
N ALA A 20 -9.81 16.98 13.33
CA ALA A 20 -8.58 17.68 12.95
C ALA A 20 -7.34 17.06 13.65
N GLN A 21 -7.49 16.63 14.92
CA GLN A 21 -6.42 16.00 15.69
C GLN A 21 -6.10 14.58 15.19
N THR A 22 -7.10 13.82 14.75
CA THR A 22 -6.90 12.47 14.18
C THR A 22 -6.18 12.53 12.85
N ASP A 23 -6.50 13.51 12.00
CA ASP A 23 -5.80 13.75 10.73
C ASP A 23 -4.35 14.15 10.93
N ALA A 24 -4.06 15.05 11.87
CA ALA A 24 -2.70 15.45 12.23
C ALA A 24 -1.88 14.26 12.76
N LYS A 25 -2.48 13.41 13.60
CA LYS A 25 -1.84 12.21 14.13
C LYS A 25 -1.53 11.20 13.01
N ALA A 26 -2.50 10.92 12.13
CA ALA A 26 -2.29 10.06 10.97
C ALA A 26 -1.15 10.57 10.10
N LYS A 27 -1.15 11.88 9.80
CA LYS A 27 -0.11 12.54 9.01
C LYS A 27 1.28 12.39 9.62
N ALA A 28 1.41 12.59 10.92
CA ALA A 28 2.68 12.45 11.64
C ALA A 28 3.22 11.01 11.57
N ILE A 29 2.36 10.02 11.84
CA ILE A 29 2.74 8.60 11.77
C ILE A 29 3.20 8.24 10.35
N LEU A 30 2.42 8.60 9.33
CA LEU A 30 2.74 8.30 7.94
C LEU A 30 4.02 9.01 7.46
N ALA A 31 4.28 10.23 7.94
CA ALA A 31 5.52 10.95 7.65
C ALA A 31 6.75 10.23 8.20
N GLU A 32 6.67 9.68 9.43
CA GLU A 32 7.75 8.89 10.01
C GLU A 32 8.00 7.59 9.23
N VAL A 33 6.95 6.87 8.85
CA VAL A 33 7.03 5.66 8.01
C VAL A 33 7.69 5.98 6.68
N SER A 34 7.25 7.05 6.01
CA SER A 34 7.79 7.51 4.74
C SER A 34 9.27 7.91 4.84
N LYS A 35 9.62 8.70 5.86
CA LYS A 35 11.01 9.10 6.11
C LYS A 35 11.91 7.88 6.28
N LYS A 36 11.46 6.91 7.08
CA LYS A 36 12.20 5.67 7.32
C LYS A 36 12.35 4.85 6.05
N TYR A 37 11.27 4.65 5.29
CA TYR A 37 11.33 3.92 4.03
C TYR A 37 12.27 4.59 3.02
N LYS A 38 12.20 5.91 2.86
CA LYS A 38 13.05 6.66 1.93
C LYS A 38 14.54 6.66 2.29
N SER A 39 14.89 6.31 3.52
CA SER A 39 16.29 6.16 3.94
C SER A 39 16.92 4.84 3.51
N TYR A 40 16.14 3.87 3.04
CA TYR A 40 16.64 2.59 2.56
C TYR A 40 17.08 2.67 1.11
N ASN A 41 17.97 1.74 0.71
CA ASN A 41 18.33 1.56 -0.70
C ASN A 41 17.38 0.55 -1.36
N VAL A 42 17.48 -0.72 -1.00
CA VAL A 42 16.60 -1.78 -1.48
C VAL A 42 15.93 -2.47 -0.29
N VAL A 43 14.62 -2.62 -0.37
CA VAL A 43 13.84 -3.37 0.61
C VAL A 43 13.41 -4.69 0.00
N LYS A 44 13.65 -5.79 0.73
CA LYS A 44 13.03 -7.09 0.47
C LYS A 44 11.93 -7.32 1.50
N THR A 45 10.77 -7.78 1.06
CA THR A 45 9.69 -8.20 1.94
C THR A 45 9.03 -9.47 1.42
N ASP A 46 8.82 -10.44 2.29
CA ASP A 46 7.93 -11.56 2.01
C ASP A 46 6.55 -11.23 2.55
N PHE A 47 5.53 -11.55 1.79
CA PHE A 47 4.15 -11.20 2.12
C PHE A 47 3.17 -12.31 1.74
N THR A 48 1.99 -12.27 2.35
CA THR A 48 0.81 -12.97 1.82
C THR A 48 -0.14 -11.97 1.20
N PHE A 49 -0.64 -12.31 0.02
CA PHE A 49 -1.72 -11.62 -0.67
C PHE A 49 -2.98 -12.45 -0.57
N THR A 50 -4.10 -11.83 -0.19
CA THR A 50 -5.42 -12.47 -0.18
C THR A 50 -6.41 -11.59 -0.94
N LEU A 51 -7.03 -12.15 -1.96
CA LEU A 51 -8.25 -11.63 -2.59
C LEU A 51 -9.45 -12.28 -1.90
N ASP A 52 -10.35 -11.46 -1.40
CA ASP A 52 -11.60 -11.90 -0.77
C ASP A 52 -12.76 -11.09 -1.38
N ASN A 53 -13.70 -11.78 -2.04
CA ASN A 53 -14.95 -11.22 -2.54
C ASN A 53 -16.12 -12.09 -2.05
N PRO A 54 -16.74 -11.75 -0.91
CA PRO A 54 -17.83 -12.52 -0.34
C PRO A 54 -19.05 -12.63 -1.27
N LYS A 55 -19.33 -11.60 -2.08
CA LYS A 55 -20.45 -11.60 -3.04
C LYS A 55 -20.24 -12.60 -4.17
N ALA A 56 -19.03 -12.68 -4.68
CA ALA A 56 -18.64 -13.63 -5.71
C ALA A 56 -18.24 -15.00 -5.14
N LYS A 57 -18.21 -15.17 -3.80
CA LYS A 57 -17.72 -16.36 -3.09
C LYS A 57 -16.29 -16.76 -3.49
N VAL A 58 -15.46 -15.77 -3.79
CA VAL A 58 -14.04 -15.97 -4.16
C VAL A 58 -13.17 -15.63 -2.95
N LYS A 59 -12.27 -16.55 -2.60
CA LYS A 59 -11.21 -16.29 -1.63
C LYS A 59 -9.95 -17.03 -2.05
N GLU A 60 -8.94 -16.28 -2.42
CA GLU A 60 -7.66 -16.80 -2.87
C GLU A 60 -6.54 -16.21 -2.04
N THR A 61 -5.55 -17.03 -1.66
CA THR A 61 -4.38 -16.58 -0.93
C THR A 61 -3.12 -17.07 -1.63
N GLN A 62 -2.17 -16.17 -1.83
CA GLN A 62 -0.88 -16.45 -2.44
C GLN A 62 0.23 -15.88 -1.56
N GLN A 63 1.40 -16.47 -1.65
CA GLN A 63 2.63 -15.93 -1.07
C GLN A 63 3.43 -15.21 -2.14
N GLY A 64 4.16 -14.19 -1.73
CA GLY A 64 5.02 -13.44 -2.64
C GLY A 64 6.23 -12.84 -1.93
N THR A 65 7.23 -12.52 -2.75
CA THR A 65 8.39 -11.74 -2.35
C THR A 65 8.46 -10.48 -3.21
N LEU A 66 8.62 -9.33 -2.56
CA LEU A 66 8.82 -8.04 -3.21
C LEU A 66 10.25 -7.56 -2.94
N TYR A 67 10.95 -7.21 -3.99
CA TYR A 67 12.14 -6.35 -3.94
C TYR A 67 11.76 -5.00 -4.50
N VAL A 68 12.08 -3.93 -3.79
CA VAL A 68 11.81 -2.57 -4.26
C VAL A 68 13.01 -1.68 -3.97
N LYS A 69 13.45 -0.95 -4.98
CA LYS A 69 14.48 0.08 -4.83
C LYS A 69 13.79 1.37 -4.42
N ALA A 70 14.05 1.83 -3.20
CA ALA A 70 13.43 3.03 -2.67
C ALA A 70 13.72 4.25 -3.56
N ASN A 71 12.82 5.23 -3.53
CA ASN A 71 12.91 6.45 -4.33
C ASN A 71 13.02 6.23 -5.86
N SER A 72 12.58 5.08 -6.34
CA SER A 72 12.58 4.75 -7.77
C SER A 72 11.29 4.02 -8.14
N ASN A 73 11.13 3.72 -9.46
CA ASN A 73 10.06 2.84 -9.94
C ASN A 73 10.56 1.41 -10.21
N LYS A 74 11.73 1.02 -9.64
CA LYS A 74 12.31 -0.30 -9.83
C LYS A 74 11.80 -1.27 -8.78
N TYR A 75 11.28 -2.41 -9.23
CA TYR A 75 10.82 -3.48 -8.36
C TYR A 75 10.85 -4.84 -9.06
N LYS A 76 10.86 -5.89 -8.24
CA LYS A 76 10.51 -7.26 -8.63
C LYS A 76 9.50 -7.80 -7.64
N VAL A 77 8.38 -8.31 -8.13
CA VAL A 77 7.42 -9.09 -7.36
C VAL A 77 7.44 -10.51 -7.88
N ALA A 78 7.69 -11.48 -7.01
CA ALA A 78 7.60 -12.90 -7.34
C ALA A 78 6.44 -13.52 -6.57
N MET A 79 5.45 -14.04 -7.29
CA MET A 79 4.31 -14.77 -6.73
C MET A 79 4.24 -16.18 -7.30
N THR A 80 3.32 -16.99 -6.80
CA THR A 80 3.18 -18.39 -7.25
C THR A 80 2.95 -18.46 -8.76
N ASN A 81 2.03 -17.66 -9.29
CA ASN A 81 1.55 -17.77 -10.67
C ASN A 81 2.21 -16.79 -11.63
N GLN A 82 2.86 -15.74 -11.13
CA GLN A 82 3.44 -14.68 -11.96
C GLN A 82 4.65 -14.02 -11.31
N GLU A 83 5.44 -13.35 -12.13
CA GLU A 83 6.48 -12.44 -11.68
C GLU A 83 6.32 -11.10 -12.40
N LEU A 84 6.48 -10.01 -11.66
CA LEU A 84 6.48 -8.67 -12.20
C LEU A 84 7.86 -8.06 -12.00
N PHE A 85 8.34 -7.38 -13.03
CA PHE A 85 9.60 -6.65 -12.99
C PHE A 85 9.37 -5.22 -13.46
N SER A 86 10.16 -4.29 -12.95
CA SER A 86 10.24 -2.95 -13.50
C SER A 86 11.63 -2.37 -13.32
N ASP A 87 12.20 -1.89 -14.41
CA ASP A 87 13.46 -1.15 -14.40
C ASP A 87 13.29 0.37 -14.20
N GLY A 88 12.03 0.78 -14.01
CA GLY A 88 11.62 2.18 -13.86
C GLY A 88 11.11 2.84 -15.13
N LYS A 89 11.27 2.21 -16.30
CA LYS A 89 10.76 2.65 -17.61
C LYS A 89 9.76 1.65 -18.16
N SER A 90 10.19 0.39 -18.27
CA SER A 90 9.40 -0.74 -18.72
C SER A 90 8.96 -1.60 -17.56
N GLN A 91 7.83 -2.23 -17.70
CA GLN A 91 7.29 -3.24 -16.82
C GLN A 91 7.14 -4.55 -17.59
N TRP A 92 7.48 -5.67 -16.96
CA TRP A 92 7.30 -7.03 -17.49
C TRP A 92 6.42 -7.80 -16.53
N THR A 93 5.38 -8.44 -17.07
CA THR A 93 4.53 -9.37 -16.35
C THR A 93 4.71 -10.76 -16.94
N TYR A 94 5.45 -11.62 -16.26
CA TYR A 94 5.65 -12.99 -16.65
C TYR A 94 4.56 -13.89 -16.07
N LEU A 95 3.75 -14.48 -16.94
CA LEU A 95 2.69 -15.44 -16.65
C LEU A 95 3.28 -16.85 -16.72
N LYS A 96 3.52 -17.47 -15.56
CA LYS A 96 4.28 -18.73 -15.47
C LYS A 96 3.59 -19.91 -16.18
N LYS A 97 2.25 -19.97 -16.07
CA LYS A 97 1.47 -21.05 -16.67
C LYS A 97 1.52 -20.98 -18.19
N ASP A 98 1.42 -19.77 -18.73
CA ASP A 98 1.31 -19.54 -20.16
C ASP A 98 2.68 -19.41 -20.83
N LYS A 99 3.76 -19.33 -20.03
CA LYS A 99 5.11 -19.02 -20.48
C LYS A 99 5.18 -17.78 -21.35
N GLU A 100 4.39 -16.78 -21.02
CA GLU A 100 4.28 -15.50 -21.72
C GLU A 100 4.81 -14.39 -20.83
N VAL A 101 5.53 -13.43 -21.42
CA VAL A 101 5.86 -12.16 -20.77
C VAL A 101 5.26 -11.01 -21.55
N GLN A 102 4.45 -10.23 -20.89
CA GLN A 102 3.89 -9.00 -21.43
C GLN A 102 4.78 -7.83 -21.04
N VAL A 103 5.15 -7.01 -22.03
CA VAL A 103 5.99 -5.82 -21.83
C VAL A 103 5.11 -4.58 -22.01
N SER A 104 5.14 -3.68 -21.05
CA SER A 104 4.43 -2.40 -21.11
C SER A 104 5.29 -1.27 -20.57
N ASN A 105 4.88 -0.03 -20.81
CA ASN A 105 5.48 1.11 -20.11
C ASN A 105 5.01 1.14 -18.66
N VAL A 106 5.86 1.66 -17.75
CA VAL A 106 5.45 1.86 -16.36
C VAL A 106 4.30 2.85 -16.29
N ASP A 107 3.17 2.39 -15.74
CA ASP A 107 2.02 3.26 -15.51
C ASP A 107 2.29 4.24 -14.37
N ASN A 108 2.26 5.53 -14.68
CA ASN A 108 2.39 6.63 -13.75
C ASN A 108 1.07 7.40 -13.53
N SER A 109 -0.05 6.96 -14.14
CA SER A 109 -1.37 7.60 -13.99
C SER A 109 -1.88 7.56 -12.56
N GLY A 110 -1.45 6.57 -11.79
CA GLY A 110 -1.90 6.33 -10.42
C GLY A 110 -3.24 5.61 -10.34
N ASP A 111 -3.72 5.03 -11.44
CA ASP A 111 -4.95 4.24 -11.46
C ASP A 111 -4.71 2.83 -10.94
N ALA A 112 -3.52 2.28 -11.16
CA ALA A 112 -3.05 1.04 -10.57
C ALA A 112 -2.10 1.29 -9.39
N ILE A 113 -2.07 0.34 -8.45
CA ILE A 113 -1.10 0.39 -7.34
C ILE A 113 0.25 -0.06 -7.87
N ASN A 114 1.17 0.89 -8.02
CA ASN A 114 2.54 0.59 -8.38
C ASN A 114 3.27 -0.07 -7.19
N PRO A 115 3.77 -1.32 -7.32
CA PRO A 115 4.49 -2.01 -6.25
C PRO A 115 5.69 -1.22 -5.71
N ALA A 116 6.36 -0.43 -6.55
CA ALA A 116 7.46 0.42 -6.11
C ALA A 116 7.03 1.51 -5.11
N LYS A 117 5.76 1.89 -5.14
CA LYS A 117 5.20 2.96 -4.30
C LYS A 117 4.34 2.43 -3.15
N ILE A 118 4.29 1.13 -2.93
CA ILE A 118 3.40 0.54 -1.91
C ILE A 118 3.64 1.12 -0.51
N PHE A 119 4.88 1.47 -0.18
CA PHE A 119 5.25 2.05 1.11
C PHE A 119 5.11 3.57 1.19
N THR A 120 4.74 4.23 0.08
CA THR A 120 4.59 5.68 -0.01
C THR A 120 3.31 6.10 -0.73
N VAL A 121 2.44 5.13 -1.07
CA VAL A 121 1.20 5.36 -1.84
C VAL A 121 0.29 6.42 -1.22
N TYR A 122 0.33 6.55 0.09
CA TYR A 122 -0.49 7.47 0.87
C TYR A 122 -0.01 8.92 0.84
N GLU A 123 1.19 9.22 0.32
CA GLU A 123 1.73 10.59 0.34
C GLU A 123 0.94 11.58 -0.49
N LYS A 124 0.23 11.12 -1.51
CA LYS A 124 -0.55 11.97 -2.42
C LYS A 124 -1.90 11.34 -2.76
N GLY A 125 -2.91 12.20 -2.90
CA GLY A 125 -4.22 11.80 -3.42
C GLY A 125 -5.12 11.09 -2.41
N PHE A 126 -4.82 11.15 -1.11
CA PHE A 126 -5.66 10.59 -0.05
C PHE A 126 -5.96 11.59 1.06
N LYS A 127 -7.15 11.48 1.62
CA LYS A 127 -7.47 11.92 2.98
C LYS A 127 -7.22 10.75 3.91
N TYR A 128 -6.74 11.00 5.13
CA TYR A 128 -6.43 9.94 6.09
C TYR A 128 -6.97 10.28 7.47
N VAL A 129 -7.38 9.23 8.17
CA VAL A 129 -7.92 9.29 9.52
C VAL A 129 -7.25 8.24 10.38
N TYR A 130 -6.73 8.64 11.51
CA TYR A 130 -6.26 7.72 12.55
C TYR A 130 -7.47 7.10 13.26
N THR A 131 -7.61 5.78 13.22
CA THR A 131 -8.78 5.06 13.76
C THR A 131 -8.51 4.37 15.09
N GLY A 132 -7.27 4.41 15.59
CA GLY A 132 -6.93 3.84 16.90
C GLY A 132 -5.71 2.94 16.88
N GLU A 133 -5.56 2.15 17.94
CA GLU A 133 -4.52 1.13 18.07
C GLU A 133 -5.15 -0.25 18.29
N GLU A 134 -4.54 -1.26 17.68
CA GLU A 134 -4.89 -2.66 17.88
C GLU A 134 -3.68 -3.42 18.41
N LYS A 135 -3.89 -4.31 19.40
CA LYS A 135 -2.86 -5.20 19.92
C LYS A 135 -3.01 -6.58 19.33
N ALA A 136 -1.92 -7.17 18.84
CA ALA A 136 -1.86 -8.55 18.42
C ALA A 136 -0.58 -9.20 18.96
N GLY A 137 -0.72 -10.03 19.97
CA GLY A 137 0.37 -10.58 20.76
C GLY A 137 1.18 -9.46 21.44
N ALA A 138 2.49 -9.48 21.27
CA ALA A 138 3.40 -8.47 21.84
C ALA A 138 3.46 -7.16 21.01
N LYS A 139 2.79 -7.09 19.86
CA LYS A 139 2.84 -5.93 18.96
C LYS A 139 1.63 -5.04 19.10
N THR A 140 1.86 -3.72 18.96
CA THR A 140 0.80 -2.72 18.86
C THR A 140 0.84 -2.12 17.45
N TYR A 141 -0.30 -2.08 16.80
CA TYR A 141 -0.49 -1.51 15.46
C TYR A 141 -1.30 -0.24 15.54
N GLN A 142 -0.82 0.79 14.85
CA GLN A 142 -1.56 2.04 14.64
C GLN A 142 -2.37 1.90 13.36
N MET A 143 -3.68 2.09 13.46
CA MET A 143 -4.63 1.89 12.38
C MET A 143 -4.93 3.23 11.70
N ILE A 144 -4.76 3.27 10.38
CA ILE A 144 -5.02 4.48 9.58
C ILE A 144 -5.87 4.09 8.37
N ASP A 145 -7.01 4.76 8.23
CA ASP A 145 -7.87 4.66 7.05
C ASP A 145 -7.55 5.80 6.08
N LEU A 146 -7.40 5.44 4.81
CA LEU A 146 -7.17 6.35 3.70
C LEU A 146 -8.38 6.32 2.76
N THR A 147 -8.83 7.50 2.34
CA THR A 147 -9.89 7.66 1.32
C THR A 147 -9.31 8.44 0.15
N PRO A 148 -9.34 7.92 -1.09
CA PRO A 148 -8.92 8.68 -2.25
C PRO A 148 -9.67 10.00 -2.36
N VAL A 149 -8.96 11.08 -2.72
CA VAL A 149 -9.58 12.38 -2.99
C VAL A 149 -10.43 12.30 -4.26
N ASP A 150 -9.95 11.56 -5.25
CA ASP A 150 -10.72 11.28 -6.46
C ASP A 150 -11.70 10.12 -6.22
N ALA A 151 -12.98 10.45 -6.13
CA ALA A 151 -14.05 9.48 -5.93
C ALA A 151 -14.29 8.56 -7.15
N LYS A 152 -13.69 8.83 -8.31
CA LYS A 152 -13.82 7.98 -9.52
C LYS A 152 -12.95 6.74 -9.43
N LYS A 153 -11.91 6.73 -8.60
CA LYS A 153 -11.00 5.57 -8.43
C LYS A 153 -11.77 4.29 -8.05
N ALA A 154 -11.32 3.17 -8.58
CA ALA A 154 -11.89 1.84 -8.29
C ALA A 154 -11.72 1.49 -6.80
N ILE A 155 -10.56 1.75 -6.22
CA ILE A 155 -10.32 1.62 -4.78
C ILE A 155 -10.92 2.84 -4.07
N PHE A 156 -11.87 2.62 -3.17
CA PHE A 156 -12.52 3.69 -2.43
C PHE A 156 -11.99 3.87 -1.01
N LYS A 157 -11.28 2.86 -0.50
CA LYS A 157 -10.69 2.88 0.84
C LYS A 157 -9.44 2.01 0.90
N VAL A 158 -8.44 2.47 1.64
CA VAL A 158 -7.26 1.69 2.03
C VAL A 158 -7.15 1.73 3.55
N ARG A 159 -6.92 0.59 4.19
CA ARG A 159 -6.58 0.51 5.62
C ARG A 159 -5.15 0.07 5.78
N LEU A 160 -4.40 0.83 6.55
CA LEU A 160 -3.03 0.52 6.92
C LEU A 160 -2.96 0.11 8.39
N SER A 161 -2.20 -0.95 8.67
CA SER A 161 -1.76 -1.28 10.02
C SER A 161 -0.26 -1.02 10.11
N ILE A 162 0.12 -0.07 10.93
CA ILE A 162 1.51 0.35 11.13
C ILE A 162 2.04 -0.26 12.43
N ASP A 163 3.08 -1.08 12.37
CA ASP A 163 3.80 -1.54 13.57
C ASP A 163 4.38 -0.31 14.29
N LYS A 164 3.86 -0.03 15.48
CA LYS A 164 4.16 1.19 16.25
C LYS A 164 5.63 1.27 16.65
N ALA A 165 6.21 0.15 17.03
CA ALA A 165 7.62 0.09 17.47
C ALA A 165 8.56 0.12 16.26
N ALA A 166 8.25 -0.65 15.22
CA ALA A 166 9.07 -0.73 14.02
C ALA A 166 8.88 0.47 13.09
N LYS A 167 7.79 1.25 13.22
CA LYS A 167 7.40 2.33 12.28
C LYS A 167 7.39 1.83 10.83
N GLN A 168 6.73 0.70 10.62
CA GLN A 168 6.67 0.00 9.35
C GLN A 168 5.25 -0.47 9.04
N ILE A 169 4.89 -0.46 7.76
CA ILE A 169 3.63 -1.05 7.32
C ILE A 169 3.70 -2.56 7.56
N ALA A 170 2.78 -3.08 8.36
CA ALA A 170 2.61 -4.50 8.63
C ALA A 170 1.51 -5.12 7.78
N ASN A 171 0.46 -4.34 7.50
CA ASN A 171 -0.68 -4.79 6.70
C ASN A 171 -1.26 -3.65 5.87
N VAL A 172 -1.71 -3.97 4.66
CA VAL A 172 -2.45 -3.08 3.76
C VAL A 172 -3.71 -3.80 3.31
N VAL A 173 -4.87 -3.19 3.50
CA VAL A 173 -6.14 -3.68 2.99
C VAL A 173 -6.74 -2.66 2.05
N LEU A 174 -7.00 -3.06 0.81
CA LEU A 174 -7.65 -2.26 -0.21
C LEU A 174 -9.10 -2.73 -0.38
N PHE A 175 -10.01 -1.80 -0.47
CA PHE A 175 -11.44 -2.06 -0.71
C PHE A 175 -11.84 -1.44 -2.04
N ASP A 176 -12.34 -2.24 -2.96
CA ASP A 176 -12.83 -1.75 -4.24
C ASP A 176 -14.36 -1.66 -4.30
N LYS A 177 -14.86 -0.94 -5.31
CA LYS A 177 -16.29 -0.73 -5.53
C LYS A 177 -17.04 -2.00 -5.96
N ASN A 178 -16.34 -3.02 -6.45
CA ASN A 178 -16.90 -4.31 -6.87
C ASN A 178 -17.05 -5.28 -5.68
N GLY A 179 -16.65 -4.85 -4.48
CA GLY A 179 -16.72 -5.64 -3.25
C GLY A 179 -15.51 -6.54 -3.03
N ASN A 180 -14.46 -6.37 -3.81
CA ASN A 180 -13.20 -7.05 -3.56
C ASN A 180 -12.45 -6.40 -2.40
N LYS A 181 -11.81 -7.25 -1.61
CA LYS A 181 -10.91 -6.88 -0.53
C LYS A 181 -9.55 -7.53 -0.80
N TYR A 182 -8.56 -6.70 -1.07
CA TYR A 182 -7.19 -7.15 -1.30
C TYR A 182 -6.38 -6.91 -0.04
N THR A 183 -5.86 -7.96 0.56
CA THR A 183 -5.09 -7.89 1.81
C THR A 183 -3.65 -8.29 1.56
N TYR A 184 -2.72 -7.42 1.92
CA TYR A 184 -1.29 -7.68 1.90
C TYR A 184 -0.77 -7.72 3.34
N ASN A 185 -0.33 -8.89 3.81
CA ASN A 185 0.30 -9.05 5.11
C ASN A 185 1.81 -9.20 4.93
N VAL A 186 2.57 -8.29 5.50
CA VAL A 186 4.03 -8.36 5.54
C VAL A 186 4.44 -9.45 6.54
N LYS A 187 5.24 -10.41 6.09
CA LYS A 187 5.77 -11.50 6.91
C LYS A 187 7.18 -11.20 7.40
N THR A 188 8.02 -10.75 6.47
CA THR A 188 9.40 -10.33 6.75
C THR A 188 9.64 -8.96 6.13
N PHE A 189 10.53 -8.19 6.73
CA PHE A 189 10.94 -6.90 6.18
C PHE A 189 12.45 -6.76 6.39
N SER A 190 13.20 -6.80 5.30
CA SER A 190 14.66 -6.74 5.27
C SER A 190 15.12 -5.50 4.49
N PRO A 191 15.48 -4.41 5.18
CA PRO A 191 15.97 -3.21 4.52
C PRO A 191 17.44 -3.38 4.09
N ASN A 192 17.84 -2.59 3.09
CA ASN A 192 19.21 -2.47 2.60
C ASN A 192 19.82 -3.80 2.12
N VAL A 193 18.99 -4.67 1.55
CA VAL A 193 19.52 -5.89 0.93
C VAL A 193 20.35 -5.53 -0.30
N ASN A 194 21.46 -6.26 -0.48
CA ASN A 194 22.31 -6.07 -1.65
C ASN A 194 21.84 -6.99 -2.77
N VAL A 195 21.38 -6.41 -3.88
CA VAL A 195 20.98 -7.14 -5.08
C VAL A 195 21.51 -6.45 -6.32
N PRO A 196 21.86 -7.16 -7.38
CA PRO A 196 22.30 -6.56 -8.63
C PRO A 196 21.14 -5.82 -9.32
N GLU A 197 21.45 -4.80 -10.11
CA GLU A 197 20.44 -4.04 -10.87
C GLU A 197 19.63 -4.93 -11.84
N THR A 198 20.22 -6.01 -12.32
CA THR A 198 19.54 -7.03 -13.15
C THR A 198 18.37 -7.72 -12.45
N THR A 199 18.25 -7.59 -11.12
CA THR A 199 17.09 -8.10 -10.36
C THR A 199 15.78 -7.44 -10.81
N PHE A 200 15.84 -6.21 -11.28
CA PHE A 200 14.67 -5.38 -11.62
C PHE A 200 14.29 -5.44 -13.10
N ALA A 201 15.02 -6.17 -13.92
CA ALA A 201 14.75 -6.33 -15.35
C ALA A 201 14.44 -7.78 -15.69
N PHE A 202 13.55 -7.99 -16.63
CA PHE A 202 13.29 -9.31 -17.17
C PHE A 202 14.42 -9.71 -18.14
N ASP A 203 14.94 -10.92 -17.99
CA ASP A 203 15.96 -11.49 -18.87
C ASP A 203 15.43 -12.78 -19.49
N ALA A 204 15.01 -12.72 -20.76
CA ALA A 204 14.41 -13.85 -21.47
C ALA A 204 15.33 -15.09 -21.49
N LYS A 205 16.65 -14.92 -21.39
CA LYS A 205 17.59 -16.05 -21.36
C LYS A 205 17.40 -16.94 -20.12
N LYS A 206 16.83 -16.40 -19.05
CA LYS A 206 16.52 -17.15 -17.81
C LYS A 206 15.19 -17.90 -17.86
N TYR A 207 14.40 -17.71 -18.92
CA TYR A 207 13.05 -18.27 -19.08
C TYR A 207 12.94 -18.99 -20.45
N PRO A 208 13.52 -20.18 -20.63
CA PRO A 208 13.50 -20.89 -21.90
C PRO A 208 12.10 -21.13 -22.41
N GLY A 209 11.85 -20.83 -23.71
CA GLY A 209 10.56 -21.00 -24.33
C GLY A 209 9.50 -19.96 -23.94
N VAL A 210 9.92 -18.83 -23.36
CA VAL A 210 9.00 -17.71 -23.10
C VAL A 210 8.65 -16.99 -24.39
N GLU A 211 7.35 -16.73 -24.58
CA GLU A 211 6.86 -15.80 -25.61
C GLU A 211 6.88 -14.37 -25.08
N VAL A 212 7.33 -13.44 -25.90
CA VAL A 212 7.40 -12.01 -25.53
C VAL A 212 6.33 -11.24 -26.32
N VAL A 213 5.37 -10.66 -25.60
CA VAL A 213 4.30 -9.84 -26.14
C VAL A 213 4.59 -8.39 -25.77
N ASP A 214 4.98 -7.56 -26.75
CA ASP A 214 5.26 -6.14 -26.53
C ASP A 214 3.99 -5.31 -26.73
N LEU A 215 3.54 -4.65 -25.65
CA LEU A 215 2.32 -3.83 -25.58
C LEU A 215 2.62 -2.32 -25.48
N ARG A 216 3.87 -1.91 -25.73
CA ARG A 216 4.30 -0.51 -25.61
C ARG A 216 3.90 0.33 -26.82
#